data_5d4f16b2ae133ced3de7bff88bfef644
#
_entry.id   5d4f16b2ae133ced3de7bff88bfef644
#
_cell.length_a   1.000
_cell.length_b   1.000
_cell.length_c   1.000
_cell.angle_alpha   90.00
_cell.angle_beta   90.00
_cell.angle_gamma   90.00
#
_symmetry.space_group_name_H-M   'P 1'
#
loop_
_entity.id
_entity.type
_entity.pdbx_description
1 polymer ?
#
loop_
_entity_poly.entity_id
_entity_poly.type
_entity_poly.pdbx_seq_one_letter_code
_entity_poly.pdbx_strand_id
1 'polypeptide(L)'
;MPVLLDTIPEKAAKVPRPDTRRWLLFLAFVMSGGFALTLWNWTTERTGFIFWFTALGLPFCLWGLLFSLRRFAYKAEQVGAESRNVEREALIERETCRGQRCGWILDTYVQHFSGNSPGALVNAVNHTVPASETSTPRGSKSAVRYAALPGFQTALDTELISVTSTLVTHVQKITDTLSKDISCCLMLDCDDDIRPGLEEHFRNELTVRTGRVFRLLAGKGLAGFDAWLDQRWDTPGILAGVTFSLPAQPDKGDADAITLVVLSNRKVAGYPDAVCLHRPEKGKEARLVKTLNRALLWAATAPEALKTAWYTGPVLSGGSGWNMACEDNGVTFSLSKDNHGIDSALGYARRAAPWLAVILASVACRDNGPQVIAAQSTTDKDDVWVAVITKEEVRKESPGNG
;
A
#
# COMPACT_ATOMS: atom_id res chain seq x y z
N MET A 1 -1.51 8.29 -3.74
CA MET A 1 -0.94 8.91 -2.52
C MET A 1 -0.81 7.82 -1.47
N PRO A 2 0.31 7.70 -0.77
CA PRO A 2 0.45 6.66 0.25
C PRO A 2 -0.62 6.79 1.32
N VAL A 3 -1.04 5.66 1.89
CA VAL A 3 -2.00 5.63 3.00
C VAL A 3 -1.25 5.94 4.30
N LEU A 4 -1.51 7.10 4.90
CA LEU A 4 -0.72 7.61 6.02
C LEU A 4 -1.50 7.46 7.35
N LEU A 5 -1.64 6.24 7.86
CA LEU A 5 -2.28 6.01 9.17
C LEU A 5 -1.53 6.67 10.34
N ASP A 6 -0.22 6.84 10.22
CA ASP A 6 0.62 7.45 11.28
C ASP A 6 0.42 8.96 11.43
N THR A 7 -0.23 9.63 10.49
CA THR A 7 -0.54 11.06 10.57
C THR A 7 -1.86 11.35 11.27
N ILE A 8 -2.65 10.31 11.55
CA ILE A 8 -3.93 10.45 12.24
C ILE A 8 -3.66 10.75 13.71
N PRO A 9 -4.26 11.82 14.27
CA PRO A 9 -4.03 12.22 15.66
C PRO A 9 -4.37 11.12 16.66
N GLU A 10 -3.73 11.14 17.80
CA GLU A 10 -4.03 10.22 18.89
C GLU A 10 -5.46 10.43 19.43
N LYS A 11 -5.95 9.44 20.16
CA LYS A 11 -7.27 9.48 20.79
C LYS A 11 -7.33 10.63 21.80
N ALA A 12 -8.38 11.46 21.74
CA ALA A 12 -8.58 12.54 22.69
C ALA A 12 -8.71 11.97 24.12
N ALA A 13 -8.02 12.59 25.06
CA ALA A 13 -8.04 12.17 26.45
C ALA A 13 -9.45 12.30 27.06
N LYS A 14 -9.75 11.44 28.02
CA LYS A 14 -11.02 11.50 28.75
C LYS A 14 -11.11 12.77 29.57
N VAL A 15 -12.17 13.56 29.37
CA VAL A 15 -12.40 14.79 30.11
C VAL A 15 -12.71 14.47 31.59
N PRO A 16 -11.97 15.04 32.56
CA PRO A 16 -12.20 14.77 33.97
C PRO A 16 -13.52 15.41 34.45
N ARG A 17 -14.27 14.64 35.22
CA ARG A 17 -15.53 15.12 35.80
C ARG A 17 -15.26 16.21 36.86
N PRO A 18 -16.12 17.25 36.97
CA PRO A 18 -16.05 18.19 38.08
C PRO A 18 -16.16 17.48 39.42
N ASP A 19 -15.27 17.82 40.35
CA ASP A 19 -15.26 17.24 41.71
C ASP A 19 -16.44 17.76 42.54
N THR A 20 -17.44 16.90 42.72
CA THR A 20 -18.66 17.24 43.47
C THR A 20 -18.36 17.70 44.90
N ARG A 21 -17.33 17.14 45.59
CA ARG A 21 -16.97 17.51 46.94
C ARG A 21 -16.49 18.94 47.01
N ARG A 22 -15.65 19.39 46.11
CA ARG A 22 -15.17 20.78 46.03
C ARG A 22 -16.31 21.74 45.77
N TRP A 23 -17.28 21.38 44.94
CA TRP A 23 -18.45 22.20 44.64
C TRP A 23 -19.42 22.32 45.85
N LEU A 24 -19.56 21.25 46.66
CA LEU A 24 -20.34 21.29 47.90
C LEU A 24 -19.65 22.13 48.97
N LEU A 25 -18.32 22.06 49.10
CA LEU A 25 -17.57 22.97 49.99
C LEU A 25 -17.70 24.45 49.54
N PHE A 26 -17.66 24.68 48.25
CA PHE A 26 -17.88 26.01 47.67
C PHE A 26 -19.32 26.50 47.94
N LEU A 27 -20.33 25.65 47.86
CA LEU A 27 -21.70 25.96 48.27
C LEU A 27 -21.74 26.44 49.73
N ALA A 28 -21.18 25.66 50.65
CA ALA A 28 -21.15 25.99 52.06
C ALA A 28 -20.47 27.35 52.31
N PHE A 29 -19.36 27.62 51.62
CA PHE A 29 -18.65 28.90 51.71
C PHE A 29 -19.50 30.08 51.18
N VAL A 30 -20.12 29.93 49.98
CA VAL A 30 -20.96 30.98 49.38
C VAL A 30 -22.21 31.28 50.25
N MET A 31 -22.84 30.23 50.80
CA MET A 31 -23.99 30.34 51.68
C MET A 31 -23.62 31.08 53.01
N SER A 32 -22.53 30.65 53.67
CA SER A 32 -22.06 31.29 54.91
C SER A 32 -21.66 32.75 54.69
N GLY A 33 -20.90 33.02 53.60
CA GLY A 33 -20.51 34.39 53.25
C GLY A 33 -21.68 35.28 52.87
N GLY A 34 -22.63 34.79 52.09
CA GLY A 34 -23.86 35.53 51.76
C GLY A 34 -24.74 35.84 52.98
N PHE A 35 -24.89 34.83 53.85
CA PHE A 35 -25.62 35.05 55.12
C PHE A 35 -24.94 36.12 56.03
N ALA A 36 -23.62 36.03 56.22
CA ALA A 36 -22.85 36.98 57.01
C ALA A 36 -22.93 38.42 56.43
N LEU A 37 -22.77 38.55 55.10
CA LEU A 37 -22.88 39.84 54.41
C LEU A 37 -24.28 40.45 54.55
N THR A 38 -25.32 39.66 54.46
CA THR A 38 -26.70 40.08 54.63
C THR A 38 -26.92 40.53 56.06
N LEU A 39 -26.47 39.82 57.09
CA LEU A 39 -26.56 40.23 58.50
C LEU A 39 -25.82 41.54 58.78
N TRP A 40 -24.66 41.74 58.13
CA TRP A 40 -23.87 42.98 58.33
C TRP A 40 -24.54 44.21 57.72
N ASN A 41 -25.09 44.10 56.55
CA ASN A 41 -25.62 45.23 55.80
C ASN A 41 -27.12 45.53 56.08
N TRP A 42 -27.83 44.58 56.73
CA TRP A 42 -29.28 44.72 56.92
C TRP A 42 -29.62 45.63 58.09
N THR A 43 -30.19 46.79 57.76
CA THR A 43 -30.51 47.81 58.73
C THR A 43 -31.95 47.84 59.23
N THR A 44 -32.84 47.03 58.64
CA THR A 44 -34.26 46.94 58.98
C THR A 44 -34.59 45.66 59.74
N GLU A 45 -35.87 45.41 60.02
CA GLU A 45 -36.33 44.19 60.66
C GLU A 45 -35.83 42.92 59.93
N ARG A 46 -35.20 41.98 60.68
CA ARG A 46 -34.59 40.73 60.15
C ARG A 46 -35.62 39.61 59.96
N THR A 47 -36.85 39.99 59.55
CA THR A 47 -37.98 39.06 59.30
C THR A 47 -38.56 39.30 57.92
N GLY A 48 -39.23 38.30 57.41
CA GLY A 48 -39.93 38.41 56.12
C GLY A 48 -39.18 37.73 54.92
N PHE A 49 -39.92 37.58 53.82
CA PHE A 49 -39.46 36.88 52.64
C PHE A 49 -38.21 37.51 52.01
N ILE A 50 -38.14 38.80 51.93
CA ILE A 50 -37.04 39.53 51.27
C ILE A 50 -35.71 39.29 52.01
N PHE A 51 -35.74 39.35 53.38
CA PHE A 51 -34.55 39.04 54.16
C PHE A 51 -34.00 37.61 53.89
N TRP A 52 -34.84 36.61 53.99
CA TRP A 52 -34.43 35.21 53.78
C TRP A 52 -34.06 34.92 52.40
N PHE A 53 -34.71 35.53 51.42
CA PHE A 53 -34.32 35.38 50.00
C PHE A 53 -32.93 35.98 49.74
N THR A 54 -32.62 37.15 50.25
CA THR A 54 -31.33 37.79 50.11
C THR A 54 -30.24 37.06 50.86
N ALA A 55 -30.51 36.52 52.05
CA ALA A 55 -29.55 35.83 52.90
C ALA A 55 -29.20 34.43 52.42
N LEU A 56 -30.16 33.68 51.87
CA LEU A 56 -30.00 32.29 51.47
C LEU A 56 -30.30 32.03 50.00
N GLY A 57 -31.38 32.62 49.50
CA GLY A 57 -31.82 32.39 48.10
C GLY A 57 -30.83 32.90 47.07
N LEU A 58 -30.38 34.13 47.22
CA LEU A 58 -29.46 34.76 46.27
C LEU A 58 -28.09 34.09 46.23
N PRO A 59 -27.41 33.74 47.33
CA PRO A 59 -26.18 32.96 47.33
C PRO A 59 -26.38 31.56 46.72
N PHE A 60 -27.50 30.89 46.99
CA PHE A 60 -27.82 29.60 46.39
C PHE A 60 -28.02 29.70 44.88
N CYS A 61 -28.76 30.71 44.39
CA CYS A 61 -28.94 30.94 42.95
C CYS A 61 -27.60 31.24 42.25
N LEU A 62 -26.74 32.06 42.88
CA LEU A 62 -25.40 32.35 42.33
C LEU A 62 -24.55 31.09 42.22
N TRP A 63 -24.51 30.30 43.30
CA TRP A 63 -23.79 29.02 43.27
C TRP A 63 -24.39 28.06 42.19
N GLY A 64 -25.71 27.96 42.12
CA GLY A 64 -26.40 27.12 41.13
C GLY A 64 -26.09 27.51 39.70
N LEU A 65 -26.04 28.83 39.44
CA LEU A 65 -25.62 29.34 38.13
C LEU A 65 -24.18 28.93 37.77
N LEU A 66 -23.22 29.17 38.70
CA LEU A 66 -21.82 28.84 38.47
C LEU A 66 -21.60 27.31 38.29
N PHE A 67 -22.29 26.51 39.11
CA PHE A 67 -22.23 25.07 39.02
C PHE A 67 -22.83 24.56 37.69
N SER A 68 -23.95 25.13 37.26
CA SER A 68 -24.59 24.80 35.97
C SER A 68 -23.71 25.14 34.79
N LEU A 69 -23.09 26.33 34.79
CA LEU A 69 -22.13 26.75 33.76
C LEU A 69 -20.93 25.80 33.69
N ARG A 70 -20.36 25.43 34.83
CA ARG A 70 -19.24 24.49 34.88
C ARG A 70 -19.63 23.11 34.39
N ARG A 71 -20.82 22.62 34.72
CA ARG A 71 -21.35 21.36 34.26
C ARG A 71 -21.65 21.36 32.75
N PHE A 72 -22.17 22.48 32.25
CA PHE A 72 -22.37 22.68 30.82
C PHE A 72 -21.04 22.66 30.05
N ALA A 73 -20.02 23.40 30.53
CA ALA A 73 -18.69 23.39 29.93
C ALA A 73 -18.09 21.97 29.89
N TYR A 74 -18.18 21.25 31.02
CA TYR A 74 -17.74 19.84 31.05
C TYR A 74 -18.45 18.97 30.00
N LYS A 75 -19.78 19.12 29.87
CA LYS A 75 -20.54 18.35 28.89
C LYS A 75 -20.16 18.72 27.44
N ALA A 76 -19.96 20.01 27.17
CA ALA A 76 -19.51 20.47 25.86
C ALA A 76 -18.12 19.90 25.50
N GLU A 77 -17.17 19.95 26.45
CA GLU A 77 -15.84 19.36 26.30
C GLU A 77 -15.91 17.83 26.07
N GLN A 78 -16.76 17.12 26.84
CA GLN A 78 -16.97 15.68 26.72
C GLN A 78 -17.51 15.31 25.33
N VAL A 79 -18.59 15.96 24.88
CA VAL A 79 -19.18 15.73 23.56
C VAL A 79 -18.18 16.04 22.45
N GLY A 80 -17.42 17.12 22.58
CA GLY A 80 -16.38 17.45 21.60
C GLY A 80 -15.24 16.43 21.54
N ALA A 81 -14.85 15.84 22.69
CA ALA A 81 -13.84 14.78 22.73
C ALA A 81 -14.37 13.46 22.15
N GLU A 82 -15.60 13.08 22.48
CA GLU A 82 -16.26 11.89 21.95
C GLU A 82 -16.46 11.99 20.43
N SER A 83 -16.95 13.12 19.93
CA SER A 83 -17.11 13.38 18.49
C SER A 83 -15.79 13.26 17.74
N ARG A 84 -14.72 13.88 18.25
CA ARG A 84 -13.37 13.74 17.66
C ARG A 84 -12.89 12.30 17.62
N ASN A 85 -13.18 11.49 18.64
CA ASN A 85 -12.80 10.09 18.66
C ASN A 85 -13.58 9.26 17.64
N VAL A 86 -14.88 9.53 17.46
CA VAL A 86 -15.71 8.88 16.45
C VAL A 86 -15.21 9.20 15.04
N GLU A 87 -14.95 10.49 14.76
CA GLU A 87 -14.39 10.90 13.46
C GLU A 87 -13.01 10.29 13.19
N ARG A 88 -12.18 10.20 14.24
CA ARG A 88 -10.88 9.54 14.14
C ARG A 88 -11.01 8.06 13.78
N GLU A 89 -11.90 7.33 14.44
CA GLU A 89 -12.14 5.91 14.16
C GLU A 89 -12.70 5.71 12.74
N ALA A 90 -13.63 6.56 12.31
CA ALA A 90 -14.15 6.56 10.95
C ALA A 90 -13.07 6.86 9.90
N LEU A 91 -12.14 7.78 10.20
CA LEU A 91 -11.01 8.09 9.32
C LEU A 91 -10.04 6.90 9.22
N ILE A 92 -9.71 6.25 10.34
CA ILE A 92 -8.86 5.05 10.36
C ILE A 92 -9.49 3.94 9.52
N GLU A 93 -10.79 3.71 9.68
CA GLU A 93 -11.50 2.67 8.92
C GLU A 93 -11.49 3.00 7.42
N ARG A 94 -11.77 4.23 7.03
CA ARG A 94 -11.75 4.69 5.63
C ARG A 94 -10.36 4.53 5.00
N GLU A 95 -9.31 4.97 5.69
CA GLU A 95 -7.94 4.83 5.19
C GLU A 95 -7.47 3.38 5.18
N THR A 96 -7.93 2.55 6.12
CA THR A 96 -7.67 1.11 6.10
C THR A 96 -8.34 0.44 4.91
N CYS A 97 -9.62 0.71 4.65
CA CYS A 97 -10.32 0.20 3.46
C CYS A 97 -9.64 0.64 2.17
N ARG A 98 -9.18 1.91 2.10
CA ARG A 98 -8.40 2.41 0.97
C ARG A 98 -7.06 1.69 0.84
N GLY A 99 -6.38 1.39 1.95
CA GLY A 99 -5.14 0.60 1.99
C GLY A 99 -5.36 -0.84 1.51
N GLN A 100 -6.53 -1.41 1.71
CA GLN A 100 -6.88 -2.77 1.32
C GLN A 100 -7.33 -2.93 -0.14
N ARG A 101 -7.26 -1.86 -0.96
CA ARG A 101 -7.46 -1.96 -2.40
C ARG A 101 -6.40 -2.84 -3.03
N CYS A 102 -6.80 -3.63 -4.00
CA CYS A 102 -5.92 -4.60 -4.65
C CYS A 102 -6.15 -4.67 -6.16
N GLY A 103 -5.25 -5.36 -6.86
CA GLY A 103 -5.38 -5.66 -8.28
C GLY A 103 -5.38 -7.16 -8.54
N TRP A 104 -6.34 -7.64 -9.31
CA TRP A 104 -6.42 -9.03 -9.76
C TRP A 104 -5.49 -9.26 -10.94
N ILE A 105 -4.51 -10.15 -10.81
CA ILE A 105 -3.58 -10.52 -11.88
C ILE A 105 -4.32 -11.47 -12.81
N LEU A 106 -4.65 -10.98 -14.01
CA LEU A 106 -5.37 -11.72 -15.03
C LEU A 106 -4.43 -12.51 -15.93
N ASP A 107 -3.28 -11.90 -16.29
CA ASP A 107 -2.25 -12.55 -17.13
C ASP A 107 -0.87 -12.00 -16.78
N THR A 108 0.14 -12.83 -17.05
CA THR A 108 1.55 -12.47 -16.86
C THR A 108 2.39 -13.02 -18.00
N TYR A 109 3.37 -12.23 -18.43
CA TYR A 109 4.40 -12.66 -19.37
C TYR A 109 5.77 -12.26 -18.83
N VAL A 110 6.74 -13.10 -19.06
CA VAL A 110 8.14 -12.85 -18.75
C VAL A 110 9.03 -13.37 -19.85
N GLN A 111 10.06 -12.61 -20.21
CA GLN A 111 11.16 -13.05 -21.03
C GLN A 111 12.46 -12.79 -20.29
N HIS A 112 13.23 -13.84 -20.09
CA HIS A 112 14.47 -13.85 -19.34
C HIS A 112 15.43 -14.88 -19.94
N PHE A 113 16.74 -14.74 -19.70
CA PHE A 113 17.75 -15.69 -20.14
C PHE A 113 17.42 -17.15 -19.75
N SER A 114 16.92 -17.37 -18.52
CA SER A 114 16.55 -18.71 -18.01
C SER A 114 15.24 -19.26 -18.59
N GLY A 115 14.53 -18.51 -19.42
CA GLY A 115 13.29 -18.94 -20.08
C GLY A 115 12.19 -17.89 -20.09
N ASN A 116 11.11 -18.23 -20.83
CA ASN A 116 9.97 -17.34 -21.05
C ASN A 116 8.70 -17.82 -20.32
N SER A 117 8.82 -18.83 -19.47
CA SER A 117 7.71 -19.36 -18.66
C SER A 117 7.90 -18.98 -17.20
N PRO A 118 6.91 -18.33 -16.57
CA PRO A 118 6.97 -18.01 -15.15
C PRO A 118 7.25 -19.23 -14.26
N GLY A 119 6.66 -20.40 -14.57
CA GLY A 119 6.90 -21.63 -13.81
C GLY A 119 8.33 -22.15 -13.94
N ALA A 120 8.97 -22.02 -15.10
CA ALA A 120 10.38 -22.37 -15.28
C ALA A 120 11.30 -21.49 -14.44
N LEU A 121 10.99 -20.19 -14.36
CA LEU A 121 11.76 -19.26 -13.52
C LEU A 121 11.56 -19.54 -12.01
N VAL A 122 10.36 -19.89 -11.56
CA VAL A 122 10.12 -20.35 -10.18
C VAL A 122 11.01 -21.55 -9.87
N ASN A 123 11.05 -22.54 -10.77
CA ASN A 123 11.92 -23.70 -10.59
C ASN A 123 13.41 -23.32 -10.57
N ALA A 124 13.85 -22.41 -11.44
CA ALA A 124 15.24 -21.95 -11.47
C ALA A 124 15.64 -21.26 -10.14
N VAL A 125 14.76 -20.45 -9.56
CA VAL A 125 14.99 -19.82 -8.28
C VAL A 125 15.01 -20.84 -7.14
N ASN A 126 14.06 -21.76 -7.10
CA ASN A 126 13.96 -22.80 -6.07
C ASN A 126 15.20 -23.73 -6.06
N HIS A 127 15.79 -23.99 -7.21
CA HIS A 127 16.99 -24.82 -7.34
C HIS A 127 18.29 -24.01 -7.38
N THR A 128 18.21 -22.70 -7.27
CA THR A 128 19.35 -21.76 -7.27
C THR A 128 20.32 -22.03 -8.44
N VAL A 129 19.77 -22.13 -9.65
CA VAL A 129 20.55 -22.31 -10.88
C VAL A 129 21.00 -20.96 -11.38
N PRO A 130 22.31 -20.58 -11.26
CA PRO A 130 22.75 -19.25 -11.68
C PRO A 130 22.61 -19.09 -13.20
N ALA A 131 21.89 -18.05 -13.59
CA ALA A 131 21.67 -17.69 -14.98
C ALA A 131 22.55 -16.50 -15.37
N SER A 132 23.80 -16.72 -15.65
CA SER A 132 24.65 -15.64 -16.13
C SER A 132 25.76 -16.19 -17.06
N GLU A 133 25.92 -15.49 -18.18
CA GLU A 133 27.01 -15.76 -19.14
C GLU A 133 27.87 -14.51 -19.35
N THR A 134 29.07 -14.71 -19.84
CA THR A 134 29.93 -13.60 -20.23
C THR A 134 29.54 -13.15 -21.64
N SER A 135 28.97 -11.96 -21.74
CA SER A 135 28.53 -11.37 -22.99
C SER A 135 29.02 -9.94 -23.15
N THR A 136 29.11 -9.44 -24.36
CA THR A 136 29.45 -8.04 -24.64
C THR A 136 28.17 -7.24 -24.77
N PRO A 137 27.86 -6.33 -23.83
CA PRO A 137 26.66 -5.50 -23.89
C PRO A 137 26.71 -4.52 -25.07
N ARG A 138 25.53 -4.15 -25.58
CA ARG A 138 25.42 -3.24 -26.74
C ARG A 138 26.04 -1.85 -26.53
N GLY A 139 26.15 -1.37 -25.29
CA GLY A 139 26.75 -0.09 -24.92
C GLY A 139 28.17 -0.17 -24.41
N SER A 140 28.82 -1.35 -24.49
CA SER A 140 30.19 -1.55 -23.97
C SER A 140 31.04 -2.31 -24.98
N LYS A 141 32.35 -2.09 -24.94
CA LYS A 141 33.35 -2.88 -25.67
C LYS A 141 33.92 -4.02 -24.81
N SER A 142 33.64 -4.01 -23.52
CA SER A 142 34.15 -4.98 -22.55
C SER A 142 33.08 -6.02 -22.26
N ALA A 143 33.48 -7.28 -22.22
CA ALA A 143 32.60 -8.38 -21.82
C ALA A 143 32.30 -8.32 -20.32
N VAL A 144 31.03 -8.52 -19.97
CA VAL A 144 30.51 -8.53 -18.59
C VAL A 144 29.77 -9.84 -18.36
N ARG A 145 29.86 -10.39 -17.15
CA ARG A 145 29.07 -11.57 -16.78
C ARG A 145 27.72 -11.16 -16.24
N TYR A 146 26.67 -11.35 -17.01
CA TYR A 146 25.27 -11.04 -16.67
C TYR A 146 24.30 -11.96 -17.44
N ALA A 147 23.03 -11.93 -17.10
CA ALA A 147 21.99 -12.71 -17.79
C ALA A 147 21.45 -11.92 -19.00
N ALA A 148 22.14 -12.04 -20.15
CA ALA A 148 21.80 -11.34 -21.38
C ALA A 148 20.68 -12.04 -22.14
N LEU A 149 19.66 -11.28 -22.60
CA LEU A 149 18.66 -11.83 -23.52
C LEU A 149 19.26 -12.02 -24.91
N PRO A 150 19.15 -13.23 -25.49
CA PRO A 150 19.61 -13.49 -26.84
C PRO A 150 18.96 -12.57 -27.87
N GLY A 151 19.70 -12.09 -28.84
CA GLY A 151 19.22 -11.23 -29.93
C GLY A 151 19.23 -9.75 -29.63
N PHE A 152 18.90 -9.33 -28.41
CA PHE A 152 18.81 -7.91 -28.03
C PHE A 152 20.15 -7.18 -28.06
N GLN A 153 21.26 -7.89 -28.06
CA GLN A 153 22.59 -7.30 -28.15
C GLN A 153 23.01 -6.99 -29.61
N THR A 154 22.40 -7.66 -30.59
CA THR A 154 22.77 -7.58 -32.00
C THR A 154 21.69 -7.04 -32.91
N ALA A 155 20.42 -7.27 -32.61
CA ALA A 155 19.25 -6.93 -33.43
C ALA A 155 18.13 -6.31 -32.61
N LEU A 156 18.46 -5.30 -31.79
CA LEU A 156 17.57 -4.70 -30.80
C LEU A 156 16.21 -4.29 -31.37
N ASP A 157 16.17 -3.55 -32.48
CA ASP A 157 14.90 -3.05 -33.03
C ASP A 157 13.98 -4.17 -33.50
N THR A 158 14.55 -5.20 -34.14
CA THR A 158 13.79 -6.36 -34.60
C THR A 158 13.20 -7.14 -33.43
N GLU A 159 13.98 -7.35 -32.39
CA GLU A 159 13.54 -8.06 -31.19
C GLU A 159 12.50 -7.24 -30.41
N LEU A 160 12.66 -5.92 -30.30
CA LEU A 160 11.68 -5.04 -29.67
C LEU A 160 10.33 -5.08 -30.40
N ILE A 161 10.30 -5.08 -31.72
CA ILE A 161 9.07 -5.19 -32.53
C ILE A 161 8.41 -6.56 -32.28
N SER A 162 9.18 -7.64 -32.34
CA SER A 162 8.68 -9.01 -32.14
C SER A 162 8.07 -9.20 -30.75
N VAL A 163 8.78 -8.75 -29.71
CA VAL A 163 8.29 -8.86 -28.32
C VAL A 163 7.10 -7.96 -28.09
N THR A 164 7.10 -6.74 -28.62
CA THR A 164 5.94 -5.83 -28.53
C THR A 164 4.69 -6.50 -29.11
N SER A 165 4.78 -7.11 -30.28
CA SER A 165 3.64 -7.84 -30.87
C SER A 165 3.17 -9.00 -29.97
N THR A 166 4.09 -9.71 -29.33
CA THR A 166 3.76 -10.78 -28.37
C THR A 166 3.03 -10.22 -27.14
N LEU A 167 3.56 -9.17 -26.53
CA LEU A 167 2.95 -8.53 -25.36
C LEU A 167 1.56 -7.97 -25.67
N VAL A 168 1.39 -7.34 -26.83
CA VAL A 168 0.09 -6.84 -27.30
C VAL A 168 -0.90 -7.99 -27.50
N THR A 169 -0.46 -9.15 -27.98
CA THR A 169 -1.32 -10.34 -28.10
C THR A 169 -1.85 -10.80 -26.74
N HIS A 170 -1.01 -10.79 -25.70
CA HIS A 170 -1.46 -11.10 -24.33
C HIS A 170 -2.51 -10.11 -23.84
N VAL A 171 -2.28 -8.81 -24.03
CA VAL A 171 -3.25 -7.79 -23.63
C VAL A 171 -4.55 -7.90 -24.44
N GLN A 172 -4.46 -8.15 -25.75
CA GLN A 172 -5.61 -8.34 -26.64
C GLN A 172 -6.48 -9.49 -26.16
N LYS A 173 -5.89 -10.65 -25.88
CA LYS A 173 -6.60 -11.83 -25.36
C LYS A 173 -7.45 -11.51 -24.13
N ILE A 174 -6.94 -10.68 -23.21
CA ILE A 174 -7.69 -10.25 -22.03
C ILE A 174 -8.78 -9.27 -22.43
N THR A 175 -8.46 -8.24 -23.21
CA THR A 175 -9.42 -7.20 -23.57
C THR A 175 -10.58 -7.70 -24.40
N ASP A 176 -10.39 -8.76 -25.19
CA ASP A 176 -11.45 -9.40 -25.99
C ASP A 176 -12.50 -10.09 -25.10
N THR A 177 -12.16 -10.50 -23.88
CA THR A 177 -13.09 -11.08 -22.91
C THR A 177 -13.81 -10.06 -22.05
N LEU A 178 -13.40 -8.79 -22.09
CA LEU A 178 -13.92 -7.75 -21.22
C LEU A 178 -14.90 -6.81 -21.95
N SER A 179 -15.87 -6.26 -21.17
CA SER A 179 -16.79 -5.23 -21.69
C SER A 179 -16.02 -4.03 -22.24
N LYS A 180 -16.54 -3.40 -23.31
CA LYS A 180 -15.91 -2.23 -23.95
C LYS A 180 -15.84 -0.99 -23.07
N ASP A 181 -16.68 -0.92 -22.03
CA ASP A 181 -16.77 0.22 -21.11
C ASP A 181 -15.65 0.23 -20.05
N ILE A 182 -14.86 -0.84 -19.96
CA ILE A 182 -13.76 -0.94 -19.00
C ILE A 182 -12.63 0.00 -19.42
N SER A 183 -12.20 0.85 -18.49
CA SER A 183 -11.10 1.78 -18.72
C SER A 183 -9.76 1.04 -18.80
N CYS A 184 -8.95 1.37 -19.82
CA CYS A 184 -7.66 0.73 -20.03
C CYS A 184 -6.52 1.70 -19.74
N CYS A 185 -5.57 1.26 -18.91
CA CYS A 185 -4.36 2.00 -18.59
C CYS A 185 -3.13 1.20 -19.02
N LEU A 186 -2.12 1.90 -19.53
CA LEU A 186 -0.80 1.37 -19.84
C LEU A 186 0.23 2.03 -18.94
N MET A 187 1.04 1.25 -18.28
CA MET A 187 2.25 1.69 -17.61
C MET A 187 3.43 1.05 -18.30
N LEU A 188 4.23 1.88 -18.98
CA LEU A 188 5.42 1.44 -19.70
C LEU A 188 6.67 1.97 -18.99
N ASP A 189 7.47 1.07 -18.46
CA ASP A 189 8.78 1.37 -17.89
C ASP A 189 9.86 0.72 -18.75
N CYS A 190 10.78 1.52 -19.26
CA CYS A 190 11.87 1.05 -20.10
C CYS A 190 13.11 1.92 -19.91
N ASP A 191 14.26 1.40 -20.32
CA ASP A 191 15.50 2.15 -20.32
C ASP A 191 15.40 3.35 -21.28
N ASP A 192 16.07 4.44 -20.91
CA ASP A 192 15.85 5.73 -21.56
C ASP A 192 16.36 5.75 -23.02
N ASP A 193 17.31 4.88 -23.36
CA ASP A 193 17.87 4.73 -24.69
C ASP A 193 16.92 4.03 -25.68
N ILE A 194 16.01 3.18 -25.17
CA ILE A 194 15.02 2.47 -26.01
C ILE A 194 13.63 3.13 -25.98
N ARG A 195 13.40 4.05 -25.04
CA ARG A 195 12.11 4.73 -24.87
C ARG A 195 11.61 5.47 -26.11
N PRO A 196 12.46 6.27 -26.81
CA PRO A 196 12.04 6.96 -28.02
C PRO A 196 11.60 5.95 -29.10
N GLY A 197 10.37 6.07 -29.56
CA GLY A 197 9.78 5.17 -30.55
C GLY A 197 9.08 3.94 -29.95
N LEU A 198 9.60 3.31 -28.89
CA LEU A 198 8.96 2.14 -28.27
C LEU A 198 7.58 2.48 -27.68
N GLU A 199 7.47 3.58 -26.97
CA GLU A 199 6.20 4.01 -26.36
C GLU A 199 5.11 4.29 -27.39
N GLU A 200 5.47 5.01 -28.47
CA GLU A 200 4.55 5.31 -29.55
C GLU A 200 4.15 4.04 -30.32
N HIS A 201 5.13 3.22 -30.67
CA HIS A 201 4.90 1.95 -31.36
C HIS A 201 3.99 1.02 -30.54
N PHE A 202 4.29 0.83 -29.26
CA PHE A 202 3.51 -0.03 -28.37
C PHE A 202 2.07 0.46 -28.22
N ARG A 203 1.86 1.75 -28.02
CA ARG A 203 0.53 2.35 -27.89
C ARG A 203 -0.29 2.25 -29.18
N ASN A 204 0.36 2.48 -30.34
CA ASN A 204 -0.31 2.38 -31.64
C ASN A 204 -0.72 0.93 -31.92
N GLU A 205 0.16 -0.03 -31.67
CA GLU A 205 -0.16 -1.46 -31.86
C GLU A 205 -1.26 -1.94 -30.93
N LEU A 206 -1.25 -1.54 -29.64
CA LEU A 206 -2.33 -1.80 -28.72
C LEU A 206 -3.66 -1.25 -29.24
N THR A 207 -3.69 -0.01 -29.69
CA THR A 207 -4.91 0.64 -30.18
C THR A 207 -5.46 -0.07 -31.41
N VAL A 208 -4.60 -0.39 -32.37
CA VAL A 208 -4.98 -1.08 -33.60
C VAL A 208 -5.53 -2.48 -33.32
N ARG A 209 -4.86 -3.26 -32.50
CA ARG A 209 -5.22 -4.67 -32.27
C ARG A 209 -6.36 -4.88 -31.28
N THR A 210 -6.49 -4.01 -30.26
CA THR A 210 -7.55 -4.14 -29.27
C THR A 210 -8.80 -3.31 -29.58
N GLY A 211 -8.69 -2.33 -30.47
CA GLY A 211 -9.72 -1.34 -30.74
C GLY A 211 -10.04 -0.43 -29.52
N ARG A 212 -9.12 -0.35 -28.53
CA ARG A 212 -9.29 0.41 -27.28
C ARG A 212 -8.22 1.47 -27.12
N VAL A 213 -8.59 2.55 -26.45
CA VAL A 213 -7.63 3.61 -26.10
C VAL A 213 -7.03 3.32 -24.73
N PHE A 214 -5.71 3.19 -24.69
CA PHE A 214 -4.96 3.02 -23.44
C PHE A 214 -4.44 4.35 -22.96
N ARG A 215 -4.84 4.74 -21.76
CA ARG A 215 -4.29 5.93 -21.10
C ARG A 215 -2.91 5.59 -20.52
N LEU A 216 -1.90 6.33 -20.92
CA LEU A 216 -0.56 6.21 -20.33
C LEU A 216 -0.54 6.74 -18.90
N LEU A 217 -0.02 5.94 -17.97
CA LEU A 217 0.21 6.32 -16.60
C LEU A 217 1.66 6.74 -16.39
N ALA A 218 1.84 7.92 -15.79
CA ALA A 218 3.14 8.38 -15.31
C ALA A 218 3.47 7.66 -14.00
N GLY A 219 4.15 6.52 -14.08
CA GLY A 219 4.57 5.76 -12.90
C GLY A 219 5.45 4.60 -13.30
N LYS A 220 6.25 4.11 -12.35
CA LYS A 220 7.18 3.01 -12.57
C LYS A 220 7.02 1.95 -11.48
N GLY A 221 7.16 0.68 -11.85
CA GLY A 221 7.13 -0.44 -10.92
C GLY A 221 5.91 -0.41 -10.00
N LEU A 222 6.08 -0.81 -8.74
CA LEU A 222 5.01 -0.88 -7.75
C LEU A 222 4.47 0.50 -7.33
N ALA A 223 5.26 1.58 -7.49
CA ALA A 223 4.79 2.94 -7.24
C ALA A 223 3.69 3.36 -8.23
N GLY A 224 3.83 2.98 -9.50
CA GLY A 224 2.80 3.21 -10.52
C GLY A 224 1.52 2.43 -10.25
N PHE A 225 1.65 1.20 -9.78
CA PHE A 225 0.52 0.37 -9.36
C PHE A 225 -0.22 0.98 -8.14
N ASP A 226 0.51 1.42 -7.10
CA ASP A 226 -0.07 2.10 -5.94
C ASP A 226 -0.87 3.35 -6.36
N ALA A 227 -0.31 4.17 -7.24
CA ALA A 227 -0.99 5.34 -7.77
C ALA A 227 -2.25 4.99 -8.58
N TRP A 228 -2.20 3.91 -9.37
CA TRP A 228 -3.35 3.44 -10.15
C TRP A 228 -4.50 2.98 -9.27
N LEU A 229 -4.25 2.31 -8.16
CA LEU A 229 -5.27 1.89 -7.19
C LEU A 229 -6.10 3.05 -6.64
N ASP A 230 -5.55 4.26 -6.61
CA ASP A 230 -6.26 5.44 -6.10
C ASP A 230 -6.97 6.25 -7.19
N GLN A 231 -6.48 6.21 -8.43
CA GLN A 231 -6.95 7.12 -9.47
C GLN A 231 -8.38 6.86 -9.97
N ARG A 232 -8.81 5.61 -10.02
CA ARG A 232 -10.12 5.21 -10.57
C ARG A 232 -10.67 3.97 -9.88
N TRP A 233 -10.64 3.95 -8.57
CA TRP A 233 -11.15 2.80 -7.83
C TRP A 233 -12.64 2.55 -8.06
N ASP A 234 -13.43 3.62 -8.23
CA ASP A 234 -14.90 3.54 -8.35
C ASP A 234 -15.37 2.99 -9.70
N THR A 235 -14.49 2.96 -10.70
CA THR A 235 -14.81 2.46 -12.05
C THR A 235 -14.02 1.22 -12.38
N PRO A 236 -14.62 0.18 -13.01
CA PRO A 236 -13.88 -0.97 -13.49
C PRO A 236 -12.77 -0.57 -14.45
N GLY A 237 -11.58 -1.11 -14.25
CA GLY A 237 -10.43 -0.77 -15.06
C GLY A 237 -9.39 -1.87 -15.10
N ILE A 238 -8.59 -1.88 -16.15
CA ILE A 238 -7.40 -2.71 -16.28
C ILE A 238 -6.14 -1.85 -16.36
N LEU A 239 -5.06 -2.41 -15.86
CA LEU A 239 -3.71 -1.88 -15.98
C LEU A 239 -2.83 -2.92 -16.67
N ALA A 240 -2.26 -2.55 -17.82
CA ALA A 240 -1.16 -3.29 -18.43
C ALA A 240 0.16 -2.66 -17.95
N GLY A 241 0.85 -3.35 -17.05
CA GLY A 241 2.18 -3.00 -16.58
C GLY A 241 3.24 -3.70 -17.42
N VAL A 242 3.94 -2.96 -18.25
CA VAL A 242 4.98 -3.45 -19.15
C VAL A 242 6.32 -2.89 -18.75
N THR A 243 7.33 -3.73 -18.62
CA THR A 243 8.70 -3.28 -18.33
C THR A 243 9.71 -3.91 -19.25
N PHE A 244 10.56 -3.08 -19.83
CA PHE A 244 11.75 -3.47 -20.57
C PHE A 244 12.98 -3.04 -19.75
N SER A 245 13.66 -4.01 -19.14
CA SER A 245 14.94 -3.79 -18.46
C SER A 245 16.03 -4.38 -19.33
N LEU A 246 16.60 -3.56 -20.18
CA LEU A 246 17.61 -3.91 -21.18
C LEU A 246 18.76 -2.89 -21.10
N PRO A 247 19.52 -2.84 -20.01
CA PRO A 247 20.55 -1.83 -19.81
C PRO A 247 21.64 -1.91 -20.91
N ALA A 248 21.98 -0.77 -21.52
CA ALA A 248 23.07 -0.71 -22.47
C ALA A 248 24.43 -1.05 -21.84
N GLN A 249 24.56 -0.77 -20.55
CA GLN A 249 25.76 -1.04 -19.73
C GLN A 249 25.34 -1.76 -18.42
N PRO A 250 25.14 -3.08 -18.46
CA PRO A 250 24.86 -3.85 -17.26
C PRO A 250 26.09 -3.97 -16.36
N ASP A 251 25.84 -4.08 -15.05
CA ASP A 251 26.86 -4.47 -14.09
C ASP A 251 26.97 -6.00 -14.02
N LYS A 252 28.07 -6.46 -13.40
CA LYS A 252 28.23 -7.89 -13.12
C LYS A 252 27.11 -8.37 -12.20
N GLY A 253 26.39 -9.41 -12.64
CA GLY A 253 25.28 -10.00 -11.89
C GLY A 253 23.91 -9.38 -12.22
N ASP A 254 23.85 -8.42 -13.13
CA ASP A 254 22.58 -7.93 -13.66
C ASP A 254 21.87 -8.95 -14.56
N ALA A 255 20.63 -8.65 -14.92
CA ALA A 255 19.85 -9.42 -15.86
C ALA A 255 19.04 -8.53 -16.79
N ASP A 256 18.98 -8.91 -18.06
CA ASP A 256 17.97 -8.44 -18.99
C ASP A 256 16.64 -9.15 -18.69
N ALA A 257 15.57 -8.38 -18.61
CA ALA A 257 14.24 -8.96 -18.44
C ALA A 257 13.15 -8.09 -19.09
N ILE A 258 12.16 -8.74 -19.65
CA ILE A 258 10.95 -8.11 -20.16
C ILE A 258 9.76 -8.72 -19.43
N THR A 259 8.90 -7.87 -18.85
CA THR A 259 7.75 -8.33 -18.07
C THR A 259 6.47 -7.64 -18.51
N LEU A 260 5.36 -8.38 -18.47
CA LEU A 260 4.01 -7.88 -18.57
C LEU A 260 3.19 -8.44 -17.40
N VAL A 261 2.45 -7.58 -16.74
CA VAL A 261 1.41 -7.97 -15.78
C VAL A 261 0.13 -7.24 -16.14
N VAL A 262 -0.93 -7.98 -16.41
CA VAL A 262 -2.26 -7.40 -16.68
C VAL A 262 -3.10 -7.53 -15.41
N LEU A 263 -3.51 -6.40 -14.87
CA LEU A 263 -4.24 -6.28 -13.60
C LEU A 263 -5.64 -5.72 -13.84
N SER A 264 -6.61 -6.20 -13.07
CA SER A 264 -7.94 -5.60 -12.96
C SER A 264 -8.20 -5.12 -11.54
N ASN A 265 -8.85 -3.98 -11.35
CA ASN A 265 -9.30 -3.52 -10.03
C ASN A 265 -10.61 -4.18 -9.58
N ARG A 266 -11.14 -5.13 -10.34
CA ARG A 266 -12.32 -5.95 -10.01
C ARG A 266 -12.05 -7.40 -10.37
N LYS A 267 -12.67 -8.31 -9.62
CA LYS A 267 -12.63 -9.74 -9.94
C LYS A 267 -13.38 -9.97 -11.26
N VAL A 268 -12.74 -10.68 -12.18
CA VAL A 268 -13.30 -11.00 -13.50
C VAL A 268 -13.74 -12.45 -13.51
N ALA A 269 -15.00 -12.72 -13.80
CA ALA A 269 -15.61 -14.06 -13.73
C ALA A 269 -14.92 -15.10 -14.67
N GLY A 270 -14.36 -14.64 -15.78
CA GLY A 270 -13.62 -15.51 -16.72
C GLY A 270 -12.23 -15.96 -16.27
N TYR A 271 -11.76 -15.48 -15.10
CA TYR A 271 -10.42 -15.75 -14.59
C TYR A 271 -10.47 -16.28 -13.14
N PRO A 272 -10.93 -17.54 -12.95
CA PRO A 272 -11.11 -18.12 -11.60
C PRO A 272 -9.78 -18.27 -10.83
N ASP A 273 -8.67 -18.46 -11.54
CA ASP A 273 -7.32 -18.64 -10.98
C ASP A 273 -6.56 -17.33 -10.81
N ALA A 274 -7.21 -16.19 -11.03
CA ALA A 274 -6.60 -14.89 -10.79
C ALA A 274 -6.26 -14.74 -9.31
N VAL A 275 -5.06 -14.27 -9.03
CA VAL A 275 -4.58 -13.96 -7.68
C VAL A 275 -4.61 -12.45 -7.46
N CYS A 276 -4.75 -12.05 -6.21
CA CYS A 276 -4.87 -10.67 -5.80
C CYS A 276 -3.50 -10.12 -5.37
N LEU A 277 -2.99 -9.12 -6.06
CA LEU A 277 -1.86 -8.31 -5.62
C LEU A 277 -2.40 -7.19 -4.73
N HIS A 278 -2.15 -7.29 -3.44
CA HIS A 278 -2.55 -6.24 -2.49
C HIS A 278 -1.69 -4.99 -2.65
N ARG A 279 -2.20 -3.88 -2.12
CA ARG A 279 -1.50 -2.60 -2.15
C ARG A 279 -0.07 -2.74 -1.62
N PRO A 280 0.95 -2.30 -2.36
CA PRO A 280 2.31 -2.31 -1.87
C PRO A 280 2.53 -1.20 -0.83
N GLU A 281 3.30 -1.50 0.20
CA GLU A 281 3.77 -0.53 1.18
C GLU A 281 5.22 -0.13 0.89
N LYS A 282 5.48 1.17 0.91
CA LYS A 282 6.81 1.74 0.71
C LYS A 282 7.48 2.02 2.05
N GLY A 283 8.71 1.56 2.22
CA GLY A 283 9.52 1.83 3.40
C GLY A 283 11.00 1.98 3.09
N LYS A 284 11.75 2.41 4.08
CA LYS A 284 13.22 2.41 4.05
C LYS A 284 13.75 1.08 4.60
N GLU A 285 14.94 0.67 4.19
CA GLU A 285 15.63 -0.52 4.71
C GLU A 285 15.61 -0.59 6.24
N ALA A 286 15.91 0.51 6.92
CA ALA A 286 15.91 0.59 8.38
C ALA A 286 14.54 0.42 9.05
N ARG A 287 13.44 0.32 8.28
CA ARG A 287 12.05 0.22 8.77
C ARG A 287 11.28 -0.96 8.17
N LEU A 288 11.97 -1.97 7.67
CA LEU A 288 11.35 -3.13 7.01
C LEU A 288 10.32 -3.85 7.89
N VAL A 289 10.56 -3.95 9.20
CA VAL A 289 9.59 -4.53 10.17
C VAL A 289 8.24 -3.83 10.06
N LYS A 290 8.23 -2.50 10.12
CA LYS A 290 7.01 -1.70 10.00
C LYS A 290 6.39 -1.80 8.60
N THR A 291 7.22 -1.82 7.57
CA THR A 291 6.78 -1.92 6.17
C THR A 291 6.07 -3.25 5.91
N LEU A 292 6.63 -4.35 6.39
CA LEU A 292 5.99 -5.67 6.30
C LEU A 292 4.69 -5.74 7.10
N ASN A 293 4.68 -5.22 8.33
CA ASN A 293 3.46 -5.15 9.15
C ASN A 293 2.32 -4.39 8.43
N ARG A 294 2.65 -3.28 7.75
CA ARG A 294 1.67 -2.53 6.96
C ARG A 294 1.19 -3.30 5.73
N ALA A 295 2.10 -3.95 5.00
CA ALA A 295 1.72 -4.76 3.85
C ALA A 295 0.77 -5.91 4.26
N LEU A 296 1.00 -6.53 5.42
CA LEU A 296 0.11 -7.53 6.01
C LEU A 296 -1.26 -6.95 6.38
N LEU A 297 -1.29 -5.73 6.92
CA LEU A 297 -2.55 -5.01 7.22
C LEU A 297 -3.36 -4.73 5.94
N TRP A 298 -2.69 -4.34 4.85
CA TRP A 298 -3.35 -4.12 3.56
C TRP A 298 -3.91 -5.41 2.96
N ALA A 299 -3.23 -6.51 3.15
CA ALA A 299 -3.72 -7.82 2.75
C ALA A 299 -4.71 -8.46 3.73
N ALA A 300 -4.90 -7.88 4.92
CA ALA A 300 -5.55 -8.46 6.09
C ALA A 300 -5.17 -9.95 6.29
N THR A 301 -3.91 -10.24 6.08
CA THR A 301 -3.35 -11.57 6.15
C THR A 301 -2.53 -11.70 7.43
N ALA A 302 -2.76 -12.77 8.17
CA ALA A 302 -1.94 -13.09 9.34
C ALA A 302 -0.54 -13.52 8.89
N PRO A 303 0.52 -13.15 9.62
CA PRO A 303 1.89 -13.54 9.26
C PRO A 303 2.09 -15.05 9.09
N GLU A 304 1.39 -15.85 9.90
CA GLU A 304 1.45 -17.31 9.92
C GLU A 304 0.81 -17.94 8.66
N ALA A 305 -0.05 -17.19 7.97
CA ALA A 305 -0.67 -17.64 6.74
C ALA A 305 0.27 -17.58 5.53
N LEU A 306 1.32 -16.74 5.61
CA LEU A 306 2.31 -16.64 4.54
C LEU A 306 3.05 -17.96 4.36
N LYS A 307 3.29 -18.34 3.10
CA LYS A 307 3.96 -19.60 2.76
C LYS A 307 5.38 -19.40 2.25
N THR A 308 5.64 -18.30 1.55
CA THR A 308 6.94 -18.08 0.90
C THR A 308 7.17 -16.57 0.76
N ALA A 309 8.44 -16.16 0.80
CA ALA A 309 8.86 -14.81 0.47
C ALA A 309 9.75 -14.78 -0.77
N TRP A 310 9.63 -13.70 -1.55
CA TRP A 310 10.42 -13.44 -2.74
C TRP A 310 11.03 -12.06 -2.63
N TYR A 311 12.35 -11.97 -2.58
CA TYR A 311 13.01 -10.67 -2.47
C TYR A 311 14.01 -10.43 -3.59
N THR A 312 14.15 -9.16 -3.98
CA THR A 312 15.04 -8.73 -5.06
C THR A 312 15.60 -7.33 -4.78
N GLY A 313 16.82 -7.12 -5.13
CA GLY A 313 17.58 -5.89 -4.99
C GLY A 313 18.78 -5.99 -4.06
N PRO A 314 19.87 -5.28 -4.37
CA PRO A 314 21.11 -5.31 -3.61
C PRO A 314 20.96 -5.03 -2.11
N VAL A 315 20.08 -4.11 -1.74
CA VAL A 315 19.79 -3.75 -0.34
C VAL A 315 19.22 -4.93 0.45
N LEU A 316 18.34 -5.70 -0.17
CA LEU A 316 17.70 -6.86 0.47
C LEU A 316 18.62 -8.09 0.48
N SER A 317 19.45 -8.23 -0.55
CA SER A 317 20.38 -9.36 -0.68
C SER A 317 21.65 -9.21 0.13
N GLY A 318 22.06 -7.96 0.45
CA GLY A 318 23.33 -7.65 1.12
C GLY A 318 23.29 -7.69 2.65
N GLY A 319 22.11 -7.85 3.28
CA GLY A 319 21.97 -7.74 4.73
C GLY A 319 20.97 -8.72 5.35
N SER A 320 20.88 -8.72 6.68
CA SER A 320 19.92 -9.50 7.46
C SER A 320 18.58 -8.80 7.69
N GLY A 321 18.43 -7.56 7.24
CA GLY A 321 17.26 -6.69 7.56
C GLY A 321 15.92 -7.29 7.15
N TRP A 322 15.87 -7.97 5.99
CA TRP A 322 14.66 -8.64 5.53
C TRP A 322 14.30 -9.86 6.41
N ASN A 323 15.28 -10.71 6.74
CA ASN A 323 15.04 -11.86 7.61
C ASN A 323 14.56 -11.41 9.00
N MET A 324 15.21 -10.41 9.59
CA MET A 324 14.77 -9.81 10.86
C MET A 324 13.35 -9.27 10.77
N ALA A 325 12.98 -8.62 9.67
CA ALA A 325 11.62 -8.12 9.48
C ALA A 325 10.58 -9.25 9.44
N CYS A 326 10.91 -10.39 8.84
CA CYS A 326 10.07 -11.58 8.84
C CYS A 326 9.92 -12.17 10.26
N GLU A 327 11.04 -12.33 10.98
CA GLU A 327 11.05 -12.86 12.35
C GLU A 327 10.25 -11.97 13.32
N ASP A 328 10.50 -10.68 13.32
CA ASP A 328 9.85 -9.70 14.20
C ASP A 328 8.34 -9.59 13.95
N ASN A 329 7.88 -9.89 12.73
CA ASN A 329 6.45 -9.94 12.40
C ASN A 329 5.81 -11.32 12.67
N GLY A 330 6.55 -12.31 13.13
CA GLY A 330 6.02 -13.62 13.47
C GLY A 330 5.70 -14.52 12.27
N VAL A 331 6.42 -14.35 11.16
CA VAL A 331 6.30 -15.22 9.99
C VAL A 331 6.78 -16.63 10.35
N THR A 332 6.06 -17.66 9.91
CA THR A 332 6.32 -19.06 10.29
C THR A 332 6.95 -19.92 9.20
N PHE A 333 7.02 -19.49 7.96
CA PHE A 333 7.74 -20.22 6.91
C PHE A 333 9.26 -20.25 7.17
N SER A 334 9.94 -21.24 6.61
CA SER A 334 11.39 -21.40 6.80
C SER A 334 12.20 -20.35 6.07
N LEU A 335 12.87 -19.45 6.80
CA LEU A 335 13.71 -18.40 6.20
C LEU A 335 14.90 -18.95 5.38
N SER A 336 15.29 -20.20 5.59
CA SER A 336 16.36 -20.86 4.82
C SER A 336 15.86 -21.61 3.58
N LYS A 337 14.58 -21.97 3.50
CA LYS A 337 14.03 -22.79 2.40
C LYS A 337 12.98 -22.05 1.59
N ASP A 338 12.15 -21.24 2.27
CA ASP A 338 10.96 -20.63 1.67
C ASP A 338 11.12 -19.11 1.54
N ASN A 339 12.34 -18.59 1.67
CA ASN A 339 12.71 -17.19 1.50
C ASN A 339 13.70 -17.04 0.34
N HIS A 340 13.19 -16.74 -0.85
CA HIS A 340 13.91 -16.81 -2.10
C HIS A 340 14.48 -15.47 -2.52
N GLY A 341 15.81 -15.37 -2.58
CA GLY A 341 16.51 -14.28 -3.24
C GLY A 341 16.56 -14.48 -4.75
N ILE A 342 15.76 -13.73 -5.47
CA ILE A 342 15.60 -13.87 -6.94
C ILE A 342 16.91 -13.62 -7.66
N ASP A 343 17.67 -12.61 -7.22
CA ASP A 343 18.88 -12.15 -7.90
C ASP A 343 20.01 -13.18 -7.91
N SER A 344 20.03 -14.08 -6.92
CA SER A 344 21.06 -15.14 -6.83
C SER A 344 20.95 -16.18 -7.94
N ALA A 345 19.72 -16.42 -8.44
CA ALA A 345 19.45 -17.38 -9.51
C ALA A 345 19.31 -16.69 -10.86
N LEU A 346 18.58 -15.59 -10.93
CA LEU A 346 18.21 -14.95 -12.20
C LEU A 346 19.08 -13.74 -12.55
N GLY A 347 19.84 -13.20 -11.58
CA GLY A 347 20.47 -11.89 -11.71
C GLY A 347 19.52 -10.75 -11.39
N TYR A 348 20.08 -9.57 -11.13
CA TYR A 348 19.27 -8.40 -10.77
C TYR A 348 18.66 -7.71 -11.98
N ALA A 349 17.35 -7.86 -12.15
CA ALA A 349 16.62 -7.35 -13.31
C ALA A 349 16.29 -5.86 -13.24
N ARG A 350 16.92 -5.09 -12.36
CA ARG A 350 16.81 -3.61 -12.25
C ARG A 350 15.34 -3.15 -12.28
N ARG A 351 14.92 -2.45 -13.37
CA ARG A 351 13.54 -1.93 -13.55
C ARG A 351 12.47 -3.00 -13.53
N ALA A 352 12.78 -4.20 -14.07
CA ALA A 352 11.85 -5.32 -14.13
C ALA A 352 11.80 -6.11 -12.81
N ALA A 353 12.76 -5.93 -11.89
CA ALA A 353 12.86 -6.72 -10.67
C ALA A 353 11.58 -6.75 -9.82
N PRO A 354 10.86 -5.63 -9.57
CA PRO A 354 9.62 -5.67 -8.80
C PRO A 354 8.51 -6.49 -9.47
N TRP A 355 8.37 -6.37 -10.78
CA TRP A 355 7.36 -7.12 -11.52
C TRP A 355 7.74 -8.58 -11.71
N LEU A 356 9.02 -8.87 -11.83
CA LEU A 356 9.53 -10.25 -11.83
C LEU A 356 9.17 -10.94 -10.50
N ALA A 357 9.38 -10.27 -9.36
CA ALA A 357 8.97 -10.79 -8.06
C ALA A 357 7.45 -11.03 -7.97
N VAL A 358 6.63 -10.10 -8.48
CA VAL A 358 5.17 -10.27 -8.55
C VAL A 358 4.79 -11.48 -9.40
N ILE A 359 5.40 -11.65 -10.57
CA ILE A 359 5.11 -12.77 -11.49
C ILE A 359 5.43 -14.10 -10.80
N LEU A 360 6.63 -14.25 -10.23
CA LEU A 360 7.04 -15.49 -9.55
C LEU A 360 6.14 -15.81 -8.36
N ALA A 361 5.89 -14.82 -7.50
CA ALA A 361 5.01 -14.98 -6.36
C ALA A 361 3.54 -15.28 -6.77
N SER A 362 3.06 -14.74 -7.90
CA SER A 362 1.72 -15.03 -8.41
C SER A 362 1.53 -16.48 -8.80
N VAL A 363 2.55 -17.09 -9.42
CA VAL A 363 2.55 -18.53 -9.76
C VAL A 363 2.59 -19.35 -8.47
N ALA A 364 3.54 -19.06 -7.58
CA ALA A 364 3.64 -19.79 -6.31
C ALA A 364 2.38 -19.66 -5.45
N CYS A 365 1.69 -18.52 -5.50
CA CYS A 365 0.44 -18.31 -4.76
C CYS A 365 -0.69 -19.20 -5.25
N ARG A 366 -0.77 -19.50 -6.55
CA ARG A 366 -1.79 -20.39 -7.11
C ARG A 366 -1.68 -21.81 -6.54
N ASP A 367 -0.45 -22.28 -6.31
CA ASP A 367 -0.18 -23.63 -5.85
C ASP A 367 -0.12 -23.73 -4.32
N ASN A 368 0.55 -22.79 -3.67
CA ASN A 368 0.97 -22.90 -2.27
C ASN A 368 0.25 -21.96 -1.31
N GLY A 369 -0.54 -20.98 -1.79
CA GLY A 369 -1.23 -20.01 -0.95
C GLY A 369 -0.48 -18.67 -0.78
N PRO A 370 -0.80 -17.85 0.24
CA PRO A 370 -0.32 -16.48 0.36
C PRO A 370 1.20 -16.33 0.28
N GLN A 371 1.64 -15.33 -0.49
CA GLN A 371 3.05 -15.02 -0.73
C GLN A 371 3.34 -13.58 -0.33
N VAL A 372 4.58 -13.30 0.08
CA VAL A 372 5.06 -11.93 0.27
C VAL A 372 6.21 -11.64 -0.68
N ILE A 373 6.22 -10.43 -1.22
CA ILE A 373 7.31 -9.92 -2.03
C ILE A 373 7.96 -8.72 -1.35
N ALA A 374 9.29 -8.62 -1.49
CA ALA A 374 10.05 -7.43 -1.14
C ALA A 374 10.94 -7.05 -2.32
N ALA A 375 10.81 -5.83 -2.82
CA ALA A 375 11.57 -5.38 -3.97
C ALA A 375 12.18 -4.00 -3.71
N GLN A 376 13.47 -3.85 -3.99
CA GLN A 376 14.12 -2.55 -3.95
C GLN A 376 13.48 -1.61 -4.97
N SER A 377 13.31 -0.35 -4.60
CA SER A 377 12.76 0.67 -5.49
C SER A 377 13.71 0.95 -6.66
N THR A 378 13.12 1.15 -7.84
CA THR A 378 13.87 1.53 -9.04
C THR A 378 14.19 3.02 -9.10
N THR A 379 13.54 3.84 -8.26
CA THR A 379 13.68 5.30 -8.25
C THR A 379 14.55 5.82 -7.11
N ASP A 380 14.55 5.16 -5.97
CA ASP A 380 15.38 5.50 -4.81
C ASP A 380 15.97 4.19 -4.24
N LYS A 381 17.29 4.10 -4.21
CA LYS A 381 18.02 2.88 -3.84
C LYS A 381 17.79 2.45 -2.38
N ASP A 382 17.45 3.39 -1.51
CA ASP A 382 17.19 3.11 -0.08
C ASP A 382 15.76 2.70 0.20
N ASP A 383 14.87 2.84 -0.79
CA ASP A 383 13.45 2.49 -0.64
C ASP A 383 13.20 1.04 -1.04
N VAL A 384 12.35 0.39 -0.26
CA VAL A 384 11.87 -0.97 -0.49
C VAL A 384 10.35 -0.96 -0.55
N TRP A 385 9.81 -1.71 -1.49
CA TRP A 385 8.39 -1.99 -1.61
C TRP A 385 8.10 -3.40 -1.12
N VAL A 386 7.11 -3.54 -0.24
CA VAL A 386 6.63 -4.84 0.24
C VAL A 386 5.17 -4.98 -0.13
N ALA A 387 4.79 -6.11 -0.70
CA ALA A 387 3.40 -6.43 -1.03
C ALA A 387 3.09 -7.89 -0.75
N VAL A 388 1.83 -8.19 -0.55
CA VAL A 388 1.32 -9.55 -0.34
C VAL A 388 0.46 -9.96 -1.52
N ILE A 389 0.52 -11.23 -1.90
CA ILE A 389 -0.30 -11.83 -2.96
C ILE A 389 -1.11 -12.97 -2.35
N THR A 390 -2.43 -12.95 -2.57
CA THR A 390 -3.36 -13.97 -2.06
C THR A 390 -4.33 -14.45 -3.15
N LYS A 391 -5.03 -15.54 -2.89
CA LYS A 391 -6.13 -16.00 -3.77
C LYS A 391 -7.45 -15.30 -3.51
N GLU A 392 -7.61 -14.66 -2.34
CA GLU A 392 -8.87 -14.10 -1.87
C GLU A 392 -8.76 -12.61 -1.66
N GLU A 393 -9.85 -11.90 -1.93
CA GLU A 393 -10.04 -10.51 -1.59
C GLU A 393 -10.48 -10.39 -0.13
N VAL A 394 -9.90 -9.47 0.60
CA VAL A 394 -10.07 -9.36 2.05
C VAL A 394 -11.44 -8.82 2.46
N ARG A 395 -12.07 -7.98 1.66
CA ARG A 395 -13.35 -7.36 1.99
C ARG A 395 -14.20 -7.12 0.75
N LYS A 396 -15.45 -7.56 0.79
CA LYS A 396 -16.51 -6.96 -0.04
C LYS A 396 -16.78 -5.57 0.53
N GLU A 397 -16.45 -4.52 -0.22
CA GLU A 397 -16.99 -3.19 0.07
C GLU A 397 -18.52 -3.35 0.08
N SER A 398 -19.16 -3.12 1.21
CA SER A 398 -20.61 -2.97 1.24
C SER A 398 -20.93 -1.78 0.31
N PRO A 399 -21.87 -1.90 -0.63
CA PRO A 399 -22.30 -0.77 -1.43
C PRO A 399 -22.73 0.31 -0.46
N GLY A 400 -22.06 1.45 -0.48
CA GLY A 400 -22.42 2.59 0.34
C GLY A 400 -23.87 2.92 0.07
N ASN A 401 -24.69 2.90 1.11
CA ASN A 401 -26.00 3.51 1.07
C ASN A 401 -25.77 5.00 0.75
N GLY A 402 -26.11 5.37 -0.52
CA GLY A 402 -26.18 6.74 -0.97
C GLY A 402 -27.33 7.49 -0.30
#